data_901bc646b05bcd3b369fa99bc6202aa4
#
_entry.id   901bc646b05bcd3b369fa99bc6202aa4
#
_cell.length_a   1.000
_cell.length_b   1.000
_cell.length_c   1.000
_cell.angle_alpha   90.00
_cell.angle_beta   90.00
_cell.angle_gamma   90.00
#
_symmetry.space_group_name_H-M   'P 1'
#
loop_
_entity.id
_entity.type
_entity.pdbx_description
1 polymer ?
#
loop_
_entity_poly.entity_id
_entity_poly.type
_entity_poly.pdbx_seq_one_letter_code
_entity_poly.pdbx_strand_id
1 'polypeptide(L)'
;YDILTEATASPHGGALRFTYPASDLSRIQIDLARRVGGTSTTQYVEVVNDNTIRGWMKCTPEGGGWGDGYGNPDYTVFFYAEFSKPLDNYGFWSADIPDDWERKRENVLSDNYQARIAQSSIIRGKKSLEGKHVGFFAEFPTTDQEEVTLKAGISFSDLEGAEKNFKAELQGQTFDGMKKQAKELWNKELSKILMEGG
;
A
#
# COMPACT_ATOMS: atom_id res chain seq x y z
N TYR A 1 -15.64 13.77 -0.85
CA TYR A 1 -14.31 14.37 -1.06
C TYR A 1 -14.02 14.67 -2.54
N ASP A 2 -14.86 14.22 -3.48
CA ASP A 2 -14.74 14.44 -4.93
C ASP A 2 -13.33 14.12 -5.50
N ILE A 3 -12.71 13.08 -4.99
CA ILE A 3 -11.41 12.58 -5.45
C ILE A 3 -11.65 11.36 -6.33
N LEU A 4 -11.31 11.47 -7.63
CA LEU A 4 -11.29 10.33 -8.53
C LEU A 4 -10.05 9.48 -8.24
N THR A 5 -10.23 8.18 -8.07
CA THR A 5 -9.13 7.23 -7.87
C THR A 5 -9.15 6.17 -8.97
N GLU A 6 -8.03 6.02 -9.66
CA GLU A 6 -7.79 5.00 -10.65
C GLU A 6 -6.64 4.10 -10.22
N ALA A 7 -6.69 2.82 -10.61
CA ALA A 7 -5.66 1.84 -10.31
C ALA A 7 -5.26 1.06 -11.55
N THR A 8 -3.99 0.71 -11.64
CA THR A 8 -3.46 -0.23 -12.63
C THR A 8 -2.35 -1.07 -12.00
N ALA A 9 -2.02 -2.19 -12.62
CA ALA A 9 -1.03 -3.14 -12.10
C ALA A 9 -0.01 -3.55 -13.16
N SER A 10 1.15 -3.96 -12.68
CA SER A 10 2.18 -4.71 -13.41
C SER A 10 2.37 -6.08 -12.74
N PRO A 11 3.22 -6.99 -13.26
CA PRO A 11 3.42 -8.31 -12.66
C PRO A 11 3.86 -8.27 -11.19
N HIS A 12 4.69 -7.29 -10.78
CA HIS A 12 5.23 -7.19 -9.42
C HIS A 12 5.00 -5.82 -8.79
N GLY A 13 3.97 -5.11 -9.22
CA GLY A 13 3.66 -3.80 -8.67
C GLY A 13 2.39 -3.18 -9.23
N GLY A 14 2.25 -1.88 -9.03
CA GLY A 14 1.10 -1.15 -9.53
C GLY A 14 1.19 0.34 -9.30
N ALA A 15 0.18 1.05 -9.78
CA ALA A 15 0.05 2.48 -9.60
C ALA A 15 -1.38 2.86 -9.25
N LEU A 16 -1.49 3.86 -8.39
CA LEU A 16 -2.71 4.61 -8.12
C LEU A 16 -2.55 6.01 -8.69
N ARG A 17 -3.61 6.54 -9.30
CA ARG A 17 -3.72 7.94 -9.70
C ARG A 17 -4.93 8.53 -8.99
N PHE A 18 -4.71 9.65 -8.35
CA PHE A 18 -5.73 10.41 -7.65
C PHE A 18 -5.89 11.76 -8.36
N THR A 19 -7.09 12.11 -8.78
CA THR A 19 -7.42 13.45 -9.28
C THR A 19 -8.08 14.21 -8.16
N TYR A 20 -7.43 15.26 -7.69
CA TYR A 20 -7.86 16.05 -6.55
C TYR A 20 -8.59 17.34 -6.97
N PRO A 21 -9.54 17.82 -6.18
CA PRO A 21 -9.95 19.22 -6.23
C PRO A 21 -8.87 20.14 -5.64
N ALA A 22 -9.02 21.45 -5.80
CA ALA A 22 -8.15 22.41 -5.12
C ALA A 22 -8.28 22.27 -3.60
N SER A 23 -7.14 22.14 -2.90
CA SER A 23 -7.08 22.04 -1.45
C SER A 23 -5.69 22.45 -0.93
N ASP A 24 -5.67 23.16 0.21
CA ASP A 24 -4.41 23.46 0.89
C ASP A 24 -3.82 22.22 1.59
N LEU A 25 -4.64 21.18 1.80
CA LEU A 25 -4.25 19.96 2.53
C LEU A 25 -4.91 18.70 1.94
N SER A 26 -4.37 18.26 0.83
CA SER A 26 -4.66 16.91 0.31
C SER A 26 -3.76 15.87 0.95
N ARG A 27 -4.21 14.60 1.01
CA ARG A 27 -3.49 13.55 1.71
C ARG A 27 -3.59 12.21 0.99
N ILE A 28 -2.49 11.47 0.97
CA ILE A 28 -2.47 10.04 0.69
C ILE A 28 -2.09 9.31 1.98
N GLN A 29 -2.87 8.29 2.35
CA GLN A 29 -2.63 7.46 3.52
C GLN A 29 -2.40 6.00 3.08
N ILE A 30 -1.41 5.36 3.69
CA ILE A 30 -1.06 3.95 3.46
C ILE A 30 -1.13 3.21 4.79
N ASP A 31 -2.14 2.35 4.94
CA ASP A 31 -2.27 1.47 6.11
C ASP A 31 -1.50 0.16 5.84
N LEU A 32 -0.33 0.03 6.44
CA LEU A 32 0.52 -1.15 6.32
C LEU A 32 0.06 -2.31 7.20
N ALA A 33 -0.87 -2.07 8.12
CA ALA A 33 -1.36 -3.11 9.01
C ALA A 33 -2.47 -3.96 8.38
N ARG A 34 -2.96 -3.63 7.20
CA ARG A 34 -4.08 -4.34 6.56
C ARG A 34 -3.61 -5.39 5.57
N ARG A 35 -4.23 -6.55 5.61
CA ARG A 35 -4.20 -7.56 4.57
C ARG A 35 -5.60 -8.13 4.34
N VAL A 36 -5.82 -8.85 3.26
CA VAL A 36 -7.13 -9.43 2.94
C VAL A 36 -7.57 -10.38 4.06
N GLY A 37 -8.69 -10.04 4.72
CA GLY A 37 -9.28 -10.84 5.78
C GLY A 37 -8.60 -10.76 7.14
N GLY A 38 -7.59 -9.91 7.32
CA GLY A 38 -6.89 -9.79 8.59
C GLY A 38 -5.95 -8.60 8.67
N THR A 39 -4.91 -8.71 9.50
CA THR A 39 -3.88 -7.70 9.67
C THR A 39 -2.49 -8.30 9.50
N SER A 40 -1.51 -7.50 9.11
CA SER A 40 -0.10 -7.82 9.32
C SER A 40 0.25 -7.63 10.80
N THR A 41 1.25 -8.35 11.30
CA THR A 41 1.57 -8.37 12.74
C THR A 41 2.55 -7.28 13.14
N THR A 42 3.52 -7.00 12.29
CA THR A 42 4.46 -5.89 12.44
C THR A 42 4.74 -5.25 11.09
N GLN A 43 5.06 -3.97 11.11
CA GLN A 43 5.31 -3.19 9.90
C GLN A 43 6.52 -2.28 10.11
N TYR A 44 7.19 -1.99 9.02
CA TYR A 44 8.25 -1.01 8.94
C TYR A 44 8.07 -0.13 7.71
N VAL A 45 8.33 1.15 7.85
CA VAL A 45 8.37 2.09 6.73
C VAL A 45 9.43 3.15 6.98
N GLU A 46 10.17 3.51 5.92
CA GLU A 46 11.14 4.61 5.93
C GLU A 46 11.03 5.49 4.70
N VAL A 47 11.33 6.76 4.87
CA VAL A 47 11.50 7.74 3.79
C VAL A 47 12.94 7.65 3.28
N VAL A 48 13.09 7.26 2.01
CA VAL A 48 14.39 7.05 1.37
C VAL A 48 14.96 8.37 0.82
N ASN A 49 14.10 9.14 0.18
CA ASN A 49 14.43 10.44 -0.41
C ASN A 49 13.19 11.33 -0.48
N ASP A 50 13.26 12.43 -1.25
CA ASP A 50 12.24 13.48 -1.29
C ASP A 50 10.85 13.03 -1.78
N ASN A 51 10.74 11.86 -2.44
CA ASN A 51 9.46 11.37 -2.95
C ASN A 51 9.28 9.85 -2.81
N THR A 52 10.15 9.17 -2.08
CA THR A 52 10.20 7.71 -2.05
C THR A 52 10.17 7.16 -0.65
N ILE A 53 9.34 6.16 -0.43
CA ILE A 53 9.32 5.35 0.78
C ILE A 53 9.60 3.89 0.43
N ARG A 54 10.11 3.13 1.39
CA ARG A 54 10.18 1.67 1.33
C ARG A 54 9.87 1.07 2.70
N GLY A 55 9.57 -0.19 2.71
CA GLY A 55 9.28 -0.86 3.97
C GLY A 55 8.80 -2.28 3.77
N TRP A 56 8.25 -2.83 4.82
CA TRP A 56 7.70 -4.18 4.81
C TRP A 56 6.53 -4.33 5.78
N MET A 57 5.72 -5.35 5.51
CA MET A 57 4.67 -5.82 6.41
C MET A 57 4.83 -7.32 6.63
N LYS A 58 4.97 -7.76 7.88
CA LYS A 58 5.07 -9.17 8.26
C LYS A 58 3.67 -9.73 8.49
N CYS A 59 3.34 -10.80 7.78
CA CYS A 59 2.05 -11.47 7.80
C CYS A 59 2.22 -12.86 8.40
N THR A 60 1.90 -13.00 9.68
CA THR A 60 1.97 -14.27 10.41
C THR A 60 0.57 -14.84 10.64
N PRO A 61 0.44 -16.12 11.05
CA PRO A 61 -0.86 -16.75 11.30
C PRO A 61 -1.75 -15.99 12.27
N GLU A 62 -1.15 -15.34 13.28
CA GLU A 62 -1.87 -14.57 14.30
C GLU A 62 -2.65 -13.38 13.74
N GLY A 63 -2.23 -12.86 12.58
CA GLY A 63 -2.92 -11.78 11.90
C GLY A 63 -4.18 -12.20 11.16
N GLY A 64 -4.43 -13.50 11.01
CA GLY A 64 -5.54 -14.04 10.22
C GLY A 64 -5.40 -13.76 8.72
N GLY A 65 -6.48 -13.84 7.98
CA GLY A 65 -6.54 -13.53 6.57
C GLY A 65 -6.63 -14.75 5.66
N TRP A 66 -6.33 -14.60 4.38
CA TRP A 66 -6.39 -15.69 3.41
C TRP A 66 -5.43 -16.82 3.79
N GLY A 67 -5.94 -18.04 3.81
CA GLY A 67 -5.21 -19.23 4.27
C GLY A 67 -5.41 -19.54 5.76
N ASP A 68 -6.13 -18.73 6.51
CA ASP A 68 -6.50 -19.02 7.89
C ASP A 68 -7.40 -20.27 7.94
N GLY A 69 -7.01 -21.27 8.74
CA GLY A 69 -7.72 -22.55 8.86
C GLY A 69 -7.23 -23.67 7.93
N TYR A 70 -6.49 -23.38 6.85
CA TYR A 70 -5.94 -24.39 5.92
C TYR A 70 -4.43 -24.30 5.73
N GLY A 71 -3.79 -23.36 6.32
CA GLY A 71 -2.35 -23.15 6.30
C GLY A 71 -2.01 -22.04 7.27
N ASN A 72 -0.79 -22.04 7.73
CA ASN A 72 -0.27 -21.01 8.60
C ASN A 72 0.58 -20.05 7.76
N PRO A 73 -0.03 -19.08 7.04
CA PRO A 73 0.72 -18.19 6.17
C PRO A 73 1.69 -17.37 7.00
N ASP A 74 2.98 -17.56 6.74
CA ASP A 74 4.07 -16.77 7.33
C ASP A 74 4.90 -16.23 6.18
N TYR A 75 4.71 -14.94 5.85
CA TYR A 75 5.40 -14.28 4.78
C TYR A 75 5.58 -12.79 5.09
N THR A 76 6.55 -12.19 4.43
CA THR A 76 6.76 -10.74 4.49
C THR A 76 6.56 -10.16 3.10
N VAL A 77 5.80 -9.08 3.00
CA VAL A 77 5.70 -8.28 1.78
C VAL A 77 6.60 -7.07 1.95
N PHE A 78 7.59 -6.95 1.09
CA PHE A 78 8.45 -5.78 0.97
C PHE A 78 7.93 -4.87 -0.12
N PHE A 79 8.05 -3.57 0.04
CA PHE A 79 7.64 -2.60 -0.95
C PHE A 79 8.66 -1.48 -1.13
N TYR A 80 8.66 -0.91 -2.33
CA TYR A 80 9.36 0.32 -2.70
C TYR A 80 8.37 1.19 -3.48
N ALA A 81 8.09 2.40 -2.99
CA ALA A 81 7.01 3.23 -3.53
C ALA A 81 7.45 4.67 -3.76
N GLU A 82 7.04 5.23 -4.90
CA GLU A 82 7.35 6.58 -5.34
C GLU A 82 6.08 7.40 -5.52
N PHE A 83 6.08 8.60 -4.95
CA PHE A 83 5.05 9.62 -5.13
C PHE A 83 5.44 10.59 -6.24
N SER A 84 4.47 11.10 -7.00
CA SER A 84 4.70 12.20 -7.94
C SER A 84 4.85 13.58 -7.28
N LYS A 85 4.52 13.67 -5.99
CA LYS A 85 4.69 14.87 -5.15
C LYS A 85 5.86 14.67 -4.18
N PRO A 86 6.57 15.74 -3.82
CA PRO A 86 7.58 15.68 -2.77
C PRO A 86 6.96 15.39 -1.40
N LEU A 87 7.72 14.73 -0.55
CA LEU A 87 7.35 14.37 0.82
C LEU A 87 7.81 15.46 1.81
N ASP A 88 7.45 16.72 1.55
CA ASP A 88 7.79 17.86 2.41
C ASP A 88 7.04 17.81 3.74
N ASN A 89 5.80 17.31 3.73
CA ASN A 89 4.97 17.14 4.90
C ASN A 89 4.45 15.72 4.97
N TYR A 90 4.97 14.93 5.90
CA TYR A 90 4.57 13.54 6.10
C TYR A 90 4.62 13.15 7.58
N GLY A 91 4.08 12.00 7.85
CA GLY A 91 4.15 11.39 9.17
C GLY A 91 3.73 9.93 9.14
N PHE A 92 3.73 9.38 10.33
CA PHE A 92 3.36 8.00 10.58
C PHE A 92 2.25 7.97 11.63
N TRP A 93 1.57 6.85 11.72
CA TRP A 93 0.78 6.51 12.90
C TRP A 93 1.11 5.12 13.39
N SER A 94 0.84 4.87 14.65
CA SER A 94 0.96 3.56 15.27
C SER A 94 -0.07 3.42 16.37
N ALA A 95 -0.64 2.23 16.51
CA ALA A 95 -1.50 1.89 17.64
C ALA A 95 -0.77 0.96 18.60
N ASP A 96 -1.06 1.11 19.88
CA ASP A 96 -0.60 0.19 20.92
C ASP A 96 -1.49 -1.06 20.94
N ILE A 97 -1.06 -2.07 20.19
CA ILE A 97 -1.73 -3.38 20.14
C ILE A 97 -0.97 -4.37 21.02
N PRO A 98 -1.61 -4.96 22.04
CA PRO A 98 -0.98 -5.97 22.90
C PRO A 98 -0.42 -7.16 22.10
N ASP A 99 0.64 -7.77 22.60
CA ASP A 99 1.32 -8.89 21.92
C ASP A 99 0.47 -10.16 21.88
N ASP A 100 -0.33 -10.38 22.90
CA ASP A 100 -1.22 -11.53 23.07
C ASP A 100 -2.55 -11.40 22.32
N TRP A 101 -2.80 -10.28 21.65
CA TRP A 101 -4.00 -10.11 20.87
C TRP A 101 -3.91 -10.83 19.53
N GLU A 102 -4.80 -11.79 19.34
CA GLU A 102 -5.06 -12.33 18.02
C GLU A 102 -5.65 -11.25 17.13
N ARG A 103 -5.11 -11.14 15.91
CA ARG A 103 -5.51 -10.14 14.92
C ARG A 103 -6.22 -10.76 13.73
N LYS A 104 -6.95 -11.84 13.98
CA LYS A 104 -7.86 -12.44 13.01
C LYS A 104 -9.02 -11.50 12.71
N ARG A 105 -9.71 -11.76 11.61
CA ARG A 105 -10.78 -10.90 11.12
C ARG A 105 -11.83 -10.57 12.18
N GLU A 106 -12.30 -11.57 12.90
CA GLU A 106 -13.30 -11.42 13.96
C GLU A 106 -12.83 -10.51 15.09
N ASN A 107 -11.53 -10.55 15.40
CA ASN A 107 -10.97 -9.72 16.47
C ASN A 107 -10.67 -8.30 15.99
N VAL A 108 -10.22 -8.11 14.75
CA VAL A 108 -9.97 -6.76 14.20
C VAL A 108 -11.24 -5.97 13.91
N LEU A 109 -12.38 -6.63 13.82
CA LEU A 109 -13.70 -6.00 13.74
C LEU A 109 -14.33 -5.76 15.11
N SER A 110 -13.72 -6.24 16.20
CA SER A 110 -14.23 -6.01 17.55
C SER A 110 -14.12 -4.54 17.94
N ASP A 111 -15.05 -4.07 18.77
CA ASP A 111 -15.06 -2.70 19.29
C ASP A 111 -13.76 -2.36 20.05
N ASN A 112 -13.20 -3.32 20.76
CA ASN A 112 -11.94 -3.14 21.48
C ASN A 112 -10.77 -2.87 20.56
N TYR A 113 -10.65 -3.62 19.45
CA TYR A 113 -9.59 -3.39 18.47
C TYR A 113 -9.79 -2.05 17.78
N GLN A 114 -11.01 -1.71 17.38
CA GLN A 114 -11.32 -0.43 16.74
C GLN A 114 -11.05 0.75 17.69
N ALA A 115 -11.36 0.63 18.97
CA ALA A 115 -11.04 1.65 19.96
C ALA A 115 -9.53 1.87 20.12
N ARG A 116 -8.71 0.82 20.02
CA ARG A 116 -7.24 0.95 20.03
C ARG A 116 -6.72 1.66 18.80
N ILE A 117 -7.23 1.32 17.63
CA ILE A 117 -6.84 2.00 16.39
C ILE A 117 -7.25 3.47 16.42
N ALA A 118 -8.43 3.81 16.94
CA ALA A 118 -8.89 5.18 17.07
C ALA A 118 -7.99 6.03 17.99
N GLN A 119 -7.23 5.40 18.88
CA GLN A 119 -6.25 6.03 19.76
C GLN A 119 -4.82 6.01 19.18
N SER A 120 -4.65 5.74 17.89
CA SER A 120 -3.33 5.75 17.24
C SER A 120 -2.62 7.08 17.44
N SER A 121 -1.35 7.00 17.79
CA SER A 121 -0.50 8.18 17.93
C SER A 121 0.01 8.63 16.56
N ILE A 122 -0.07 9.92 16.30
CA ILE A 122 0.53 10.56 15.11
C ILE A 122 1.97 10.93 15.44
N ILE A 123 2.90 10.51 14.59
CA ILE A 123 4.34 10.66 14.78
C ILE A 123 4.90 11.45 13.59
N ARG A 124 5.49 12.60 13.87
CA ARG A 124 6.16 13.46 12.87
C ARG A 124 7.63 13.67 13.21
N GLY A 125 8.42 14.17 12.25
CA GLY A 125 9.83 14.47 12.46
C GLY A 125 10.76 13.26 12.53
N LYS A 126 10.24 12.06 12.19
CA LYS A 126 11.05 10.85 12.03
C LYS A 126 11.17 10.50 10.55
N LYS A 127 12.26 9.80 10.20
CA LYS A 127 12.46 9.25 8.85
C LYS A 127 11.94 7.81 8.71
N SER A 128 11.73 7.10 9.81
CA SER A 128 11.26 5.72 9.80
C SER A 128 10.45 5.40 11.05
N LEU A 129 9.60 4.40 10.94
CA LEU A 129 8.88 3.81 12.05
C LEU A 129 8.76 2.30 11.85
N GLU A 130 9.00 1.55 12.93
CA GLU A 130 8.69 0.14 13.05
C GLU A 130 7.74 -0.06 14.24
N GLY A 131 6.78 -0.96 14.10
CA GLY A 131 5.84 -1.21 15.18
C GLY A 131 4.63 -2.03 14.73
N LYS A 132 3.56 -1.93 15.52
CA LYS A 132 2.30 -2.58 15.28
C LYS A 132 1.25 -1.57 14.83
N HIS A 133 0.44 -1.97 13.86
CA HIS A 133 -0.58 -1.11 13.26
C HIS A 133 0.00 0.22 12.76
N VAL A 134 1.13 0.11 12.05
CA VAL A 134 1.83 1.26 11.48
C VAL A 134 1.20 1.63 10.14
N GLY A 135 1.10 2.92 9.90
CA GLY A 135 0.83 3.48 8.59
C GLY A 135 1.67 4.73 8.34
N PHE A 136 1.60 5.18 7.10
CA PHE A 136 2.28 6.35 6.59
C PHE A 136 1.28 7.31 5.94
N PHE A 137 1.50 8.60 6.03
CA PHE A 137 0.75 9.60 5.27
C PHE A 137 1.66 10.69 4.73
N ALA A 138 1.33 11.16 3.53
CA ALA A 138 1.90 12.34 2.92
C ALA A 138 0.81 13.40 2.74
N GLU A 139 1.15 14.65 3.00
CA GLU A 139 0.26 15.81 2.89
C GLU A 139 0.88 16.84 1.94
N PHE A 140 0.06 17.39 1.06
CA PHE A 140 0.49 18.35 0.06
C PHE A 140 -0.68 19.25 -0.40
N PRO A 141 -0.42 20.48 -0.86
CA PRO A 141 -1.44 21.27 -1.54
C PRO A 141 -1.71 20.70 -2.93
N THR A 142 -2.94 20.90 -3.41
CA THR A 142 -3.36 20.56 -4.77
C THR A 142 -4.14 21.70 -5.41
N THR A 143 -3.99 21.83 -6.73
CA THR A 143 -4.85 22.67 -7.58
C THR A 143 -6.06 21.86 -8.05
N ASP A 144 -7.04 22.55 -8.65
CA ASP A 144 -8.21 21.82 -9.18
C ASP A 144 -7.81 20.88 -10.32
N GLN A 145 -8.37 19.66 -10.29
CA GLN A 145 -8.07 18.57 -11.24
C GLN A 145 -6.59 18.13 -11.27
N GLU A 146 -5.85 18.38 -10.20
CA GLU A 146 -4.46 17.94 -10.14
C GLU A 146 -4.35 16.42 -9.95
N GLU A 147 -3.58 15.79 -10.82
CA GLU A 147 -3.29 14.37 -10.74
C GLU A 147 -2.05 14.10 -9.89
N VAL A 148 -2.20 13.28 -8.88
CA VAL A 148 -1.10 12.77 -8.03
C VAL A 148 -1.03 11.27 -8.17
N THR A 149 0.16 10.74 -8.45
CA THR A 149 0.38 9.30 -8.59
C THR A 149 1.22 8.73 -7.46
N LEU A 150 0.87 7.50 -7.07
CA LEU A 150 1.66 6.64 -6.20
C LEU A 150 1.92 5.34 -6.95
N LYS A 151 3.19 5.00 -7.15
CA LYS A 151 3.62 3.72 -7.75
C LYS A 151 4.33 2.89 -6.70
N ALA A 152 4.08 1.59 -6.69
CA ALA A 152 4.74 0.68 -5.76
C ALA A 152 5.13 -0.64 -6.42
N GLY A 153 6.40 -1.02 -6.29
CA GLY A 153 6.90 -2.36 -6.57
C GLY A 153 6.91 -3.18 -5.28
N ILE A 154 6.62 -4.48 -5.38
CA ILE A 154 6.60 -5.41 -4.25
C ILE A 154 7.55 -6.57 -4.46
N SER A 155 7.99 -7.18 -3.36
CA SER A 155 8.75 -8.43 -3.33
C SER A 155 8.36 -9.25 -2.10
N PHE A 156 8.51 -10.56 -2.19
CA PHE A 156 8.40 -11.47 -1.05
C PHE A 156 9.76 -11.92 -0.52
N SER A 157 10.86 -11.45 -1.13
CA SER A 157 12.22 -11.81 -0.74
C SER A 157 12.82 -10.78 0.22
N ASP A 158 12.94 -9.53 -0.24
CA ASP A 158 13.62 -8.45 0.48
C ASP A 158 13.30 -7.06 -0.12
N LEU A 159 13.82 -6.01 0.52
CA LEU A 159 13.67 -4.61 0.10
C LEU A 159 14.35 -4.33 -1.25
N GLU A 160 15.50 -4.96 -1.52
CA GLU A 160 16.23 -4.81 -2.78
C GLU A 160 15.42 -5.40 -3.94
N GLY A 161 14.77 -6.54 -3.73
CA GLY A 161 13.85 -7.15 -4.69
C GLY A 161 12.66 -6.25 -5.01
N ALA A 162 12.07 -5.58 -4.03
CA ALA A 162 10.99 -4.62 -4.25
C ALA A 162 11.46 -3.41 -5.08
N GLU A 163 12.62 -2.86 -4.76
CA GLU A 163 13.23 -1.76 -5.52
C GLU A 163 13.57 -2.19 -6.96
N LYS A 164 14.12 -3.40 -7.15
CA LYS A 164 14.43 -3.96 -8.46
C LYS A 164 13.17 -4.13 -9.32
N ASN A 165 12.11 -4.65 -8.75
CA ASN A 165 10.82 -4.79 -9.43
C ASN A 165 10.23 -3.43 -9.81
N PHE A 166 10.29 -2.45 -8.89
CA PHE A 166 9.89 -1.07 -9.17
C PHE A 166 10.66 -0.48 -10.35
N LYS A 167 11.99 -0.58 -10.33
CA LYS A 167 12.85 -0.06 -11.39
C LYS A 167 12.60 -0.72 -12.74
N ALA A 168 12.35 -2.02 -12.75
CA ALA A 168 12.13 -2.77 -13.97
C ALA A 168 10.77 -2.50 -14.64
N GLU A 169 9.73 -2.28 -13.83
CA GLU A 169 8.36 -2.27 -14.32
C GLU A 169 7.67 -0.90 -14.27
N LEU A 170 8.08 -0.03 -13.32
CA LEU A 170 7.32 1.18 -12.99
C LEU A 170 8.11 2.48 -13.16
N GLN A 171 9.43 2.42 -13.03
CA GLN A 171 10.28 3.62 -13.12
C GLN A 171 10.17 4.28 -14.49
N GLY A 172 9.92 5.59 -14.51
CA GLY A 172 9.76 6.36 -15.75
C GLY A 172 8.47 6.09 -16.53
N GLN A 173 7.62 5.14 -16.09
CA GLN A 173 6.34 4.87 -16.75
C GLN A 173 5.30 5.92 -16.36
N THR A 174 4.45 6.30 -17.32
CA THR A 174 3.22 7.05 -17.02
C THR A 174 2.12 6.12 -16.58
N PHE A 175 1.14 6.62 -15.83
CA PHE A 175 -0.03 5.84 -15.43
C PHE A 175 -0.77 5.24 -16.64
N ASP A 176 -1.02 6.04 -17.67
CA ASP A 176 -1.73 5.59 -18.87
C ASP A 176 -0.91 4.57 -19.69
N GLY A 177 0.42 4.72 -19.73
CA GLY A 177 1.33 3.73 -20.31
C GLY A 177 1.22 2.38 -19.60
N MET A 178 1.25 2.38 -18.27
CA MET A 178 1.07 1.17 -17.45
C MET A 178 -0.31 0.54 -17.65
N LYS A 179 -1.38 1.34 -17.67
CA LYS A 179 -2.76 0.89 -17.93
C LYS A 179 -2.88 0.22 -19.29
N LYS A 180 -2.25 0.78 -20.32
CA LYS A 180 -2.21 0.19 -21.66
C LYS A 180 -1.47 -1.15 -21.67
N GLN A 181 -0.28 -1.21 -21.08
CA GLN A 181 0.51 -2.45 -20.97
C GLN A 181 -0.23 -3.54 -20.21
N ALA A 182 -0.86 -3.21 -19.08
CA ALA A 182 -1.69 -4.15 -18.33
C ALA A 182 -2.83 -4.73 -19.19
N LYS A 183 -3.54 -3.87 -19.92
CA LYS A 183 -4.61 -4.30 -20.83
C LYS A 183 -4.10 -5.22 -21.94
N GLU A 184 -2.95 -4.90 -22.54
CA GLU A 184 -2.33 -5.71 -23.59
C GLU A 184 -1.92 -7.09 -23.04
N LEU A 185 -1.30 -7.13 -21.86
CA LEU A 185 -0.89 -8.37 -21.20
C LEU A 185 -2.11 -9.27 -20.90
N TRP A 186 -3.16 -8.73 -20.31
CA TRP A 186 -4.40 -9.47 -20.03
C TRP A 186 -5.08 -9.94 -21.31
N ASN A 187 -5.19 -9.09 -22.34
CA ASN A 187 -5.80 -9.48 -23.61
C ASN A 187 -5.02 -10.62 -24.28
N LYS A 188 -3.69 -10.59 -24.25
CA LYS A 188 -2.85 -11.66 -24.78
C LYS A 188 -3.15 -13.01 -24.10
N GLU A 189 -3.31 -13.01 -22.77
CA GLU A 189 -3.58 -14.24 -22.04
C GLU A 189 -5.03 -14.71 -22.20
N LEU A 190 -6.00 -13.81 -22.12
CA LEU A 190 -7.43 -14.14 -22.23
C LEU A 190 -7.85 -14.52 -23.65
N SER A 191 -7.21 -13.97 -24.69
CA SER A 191 -7.54 -14.30 -26.10
C SER A 191 -7.01 -15.66 -26.58
N LYS A 192 -6.36 -16.43 -25.71
CA LYS A 192 -5.98 -17.83 -26.02
C LYS A 192 -7.19 -18.73 -26.27
N ILE A 193 -8.36 -18.35 -25.76
CA ILE A 193 -9.63 -19.03 -25.98
C ILE A 193 -10.64 -17.98 -26.47
N LEU A 194 -11.07 -18.10 -27.73
CA LEU A 194 -12.14 -17.30 -28.32
C LEU A 194 -13.38 -18.17 -28.45
N MET A 195 -14.50 -17.69 -27.94
CA MET A 195 -15.80 -18.32 -28.15
C MET A 195 -16.62 -17.42 -29.07
N GLU A 196 -17.11 -18.01 -30.18
CA GLU A 196 -18.01 -17.37 -31.14
C GLU A 196 -19.36 -18.07 -31.09
N GLY A 197 -20.42 -17.31 -31.03
CA GLY A 197 -21.80 -17.78 -31.04
C GLY A 197 -22.45 -17.82 -29.65
N GLY A 198 -23.77 -17.56 -29.65
CA GLY A 198 -24.66 -17.53 -28.50
C GLY A 198 -26.08 -17.17 -28.94
#